data_8936a086b357b5cf430bf264c98b6902
#
_entry.id   8936a086b357b5cf430bf264c98b6902
#
_cell.length_a   1.000
_cell.length_b   1.000
_cell.length_c   1.000
_cell.angle_alpha   90.00
_cell.angle_beta   90.00
_cell.angle_gamma   90.00
#
_symmetry.space_group_name_H-M   'P 1'
#
loop_
_entity.id
_entity.type
_entity.pdbx_description
1 polymer ?
#
loop_
_entity_poly.entity_id
_entity_poly.type
_entity_poly.pdbx_seq_one_letter_code
_entity_poly.pdbx_strand_id
1 'polypeptide(L)'
;MTTDHAAPPALRSSAGARSAGLRYGALFGPSVFGVTAAGVALPDVATALHATPSAAAWVLTAHALALGVGTALFGRLADSRSIRSSLLLGSLVLATGTIVCLTAPNIGTLVAGRFILATGSGAMTSGALALSASSAPEERSKILSGFGATIAVFSAGATLAGGVFTHWLTWRLTLVLPALSLLAVPLCLRAAARLGSGRPLDLTGAAMLTVAAMSFLLLIQTYALGLPVAAVIGLAITLTLSIGGLIWRVRSSENSFVPRSLLSDRAFRRAAVTGIGVYAGLFAAMYAVPQILVREHHWTVLAVGAGLLPGAVVGAVLSRTAGRLTGGYGASRLLSGIAAAMVVALVASAATTNAASLVIAASLGFAAFAVTQVITTALMSARIDPARRGGALGLLNLTFFVGGGVGSAIAGALVKSMDLTKILGIVAVFPLVAALAALTLGKLSR
;
A
#
# COMPACT_ATOMS: atom_id res chain seq x y z
N MET A 1 -53.68 12.77 -9.65
CA MET A 1 -53.25 11.40 -9.27
C MET A 1 -51.91 11.16 -9.94
N THR A 2 -50.81 11.50 -9.24
CA THR A 2 -49.43 11.20 -9.68
C THR A 2 -49.06 9.84 -9.11
N THR A 3 -49.02 8.83 -9.96
CA THR A 3 -48.55 7.49 -9.61
C THR A 3 -47.05 7.56 -9.32
N ASP A 4 -46.72 7.47 -8.05
CA ASP A 4 -45.33 7.31 -7.55
C ASP A 4 -44.81 5.93 -8.03
N HIS A 5 -44.12 5.89 -9.15
CA HIS A 5 -43.45 4.70 -9.65
C HIS A 5 -42.23 4.39 -8.76
N ALA A 6 -42.50 3.83 -7.59
CA ALA A 6 -41.47 3.26 -6.74
C ALA A 6 -40.70 2.17 -7.50
N ALA A 7 -39.42 2.41 -7.75
CA ALA A 7 -38.55 1.44 -8.43
C ALA A 7 -38.65 0.04 -7.78
N PRO A 8 -38.61 -1.04 -8.58
CA PRO A 8 -38.74 -2.41 -8.05
C PRO A 8 -37.69 -2.71 -6.95
N PRO A 9 -37.98 -3.55 -5.95
CA PRO A 9 -37.11 -3.83 -4.81
C PRO A 9 -35.71 -4.29 -5.21
N ALA A 10 -35.56 -5.05 -6.29
CA ALA A 10 -34.28 -5.51 -6.82
C ALA A 10 -33.37 -4.39 -7.37
N LEU A 11 -33.96 -3.32 -7.93
CA LEU A 11 -33.20 -2.16 -8.41
C LEU A 11 -32.74 -1.26 -7.26
N ARG A 12 -33.55 -1.15 -6.19
CA ARG A 12 -33.18 -0.41 -4.96
C ARG A 12 -32.00 -1.09 -4.24
N SER A 13 -31.99 -2.42 -4.13
CA SER A 13 -30.87 -3.18 -3.50
C SER A 13 -29.58 -3.05 -4.33
N SER A 14 -29.67 -3.06 -5.65
CA SER A 14 -28.50 -2.94 -6.53
C SER A 14 -27.84 -1.56 -6.51
N ALA A 15 -28.62 -0.50 -6.40
CA ALA A 15 -28.12 0.87 -6.25
C ALA A 15 -27.46 1.07 -4.88
N GLY A 16 -28.06 0.50 -3.82
CA GLY A 16 -27.51 0.50 -2.45
C GLY A 16 -26.15 -0.20 -2.37
N ALA A 17 -26.01 -1.36 -2.99
CA ALA A 17 -24.74 -2.10 -3.01
C ALA A 17 -23.63 -1.35 -3.76
N ARG A 18 -23.94 -0.74 -4.93
CA ARG A 18 -22.96 0.10 -5.64
C ARG A 18 -22.55 1.32 -4.83
N SER A 19 -23.51 2.01 -4.21
CA SER A 19 -23.24 3.16 -3.34
C SER A 19 -22.35 2.76 -2.14
N ALA A 20 -22.56 1.61 -1.53
CA ALA A 20 -21.70 1.07 -0.48
C ALA A 20 -20.27 0.86 -1.00
N GLY A 21 -20.12 0.25 -2.17
CA GLY A 21 -18.82 0.05 -2.81
C GLY A 21 -18.07 1.37 -3.06
N LEU A 22 -18.76 2.41 -3.55
CA LEU A 22 -18.17 3.74 -3.76
C LEU A 22 -17.69 4.36 -2.42
N ARG A 23 -18.49 4.27 -1.33
CA ARG A 23 -18.11 4.78 -0.01
C ARG A 23 -16.89 4.05 0.56
N TYR A 24 -16.85 2.73 0.45
CA TYR A 24 -15.70 1.93 0.91
C TYR A 24 -14.46 2.23 0.06
N GLY A 25 -14.63 2.43 -1.25
CA GLY A 25 -13.57 2.87 -2.13
C GLY A 25 -13.06 4.29 -1.81
N ALA A 26 -13.94 5.21 -1.44
CA ALA A 26 -13.55 6.55 -0.98
C ALA A 26 -12.85 6.54 0.39
N LEU A 27 -13.13 5.55 1.23
CA LEU A 27 -12.41 5.34 2.49
C LEU A 27 -10.99 4.82 2.25
N PHE A 28 -10.81 3.88 1.31
CA PHE A 28 -9.52 3.28 0.96
C PHE A 28 -8.68 4.18 0.04
N GLY A 29 -9.32 4.74 -0.99
CA GLY A 29 -8.64 5.34 -2.14
C GLY A 29 -7.58 6.39 -1.82
N PRO A 30 -7.83 7.34 -0.91
CA PRO A 30 -6.84 8.35 -0.57
C PRO A 30 -5.54 7.78 0.01
N SER A 31 -5.51 6.56 0.57
CA SER A 31 -4.28 5.91 1.04
C SER A 31 -3.23 5.75 -0.08
N VAL A 32 -3.70 5.61 -1.33
CA VAL A 32 -2.84 5.47 -2.51
C VAL A 32 -1.98 6.73 -2.75
N PHE A 33 -2.49 7.92 -2.42
CA PHE A 33 -1.74 9.17 -2.53
C PHE A 33 -0.49 9.20 -1.66
N GLY A 34 -0.51 8.47 -0.56
CA GLY A 34 0.60 8.43 0.38
C GLY A 34 1.93 7.96 -0.19
N VAL A 35 1.92 7.22 -1.28
CA VAL A 35 3.12 6.77 -1.99
C VAL A 35 3.25 7.46 -3.34
N THR A 36 2.20 7.40 -4.15
CA THR A 36 2.26 7.84 -5.55
C THR A 36 2.37 9.37 -5.67
N ALA A 37 1.50 10.12 -5.01
CA ALA A 37 1.58 11.57 -4.97
C ALA A 37 2.84 12.04 -4.24
N ALA A 38 3.18 11.41 -3.12
CA ALA A 38 4.39 11.73 -2.36
C ALA A 38 5.67 11.49 -3.16
N GLY A 39 5.73 10.43 -3.99
CA GLY A 39 6.85 10.15 -4.89
C GLY A 39 7.09 11.28 -5.89
N VAL A 40 6.01 11.84 -6.44
CA VAL A 40 6.07 12.99 -7.36
C VAL A 40 6.57 14.26 -6.66
N ALA A 41 6.17 14.49 -5.39
CA ALA A 41 6.58 15.65 -4.60
C ALA A 41 8.00 15.54 -4.00
N LEU A 42 8.62 14.35 -4.05
CA LEU A 42 9.87 14.08 -3.35
C LEU A 42 11.05 15.00 -3.72
N PRO A 43 11.24 15.42 -4.98
CA PRO A 43 12.29 16.39 -5.34
C PRO A 43 12.12 17.72 -4.59
N ASP A 44 10.90 18.25 -4.52
CA ASP A 44 10.61 19.52 -3.84
C ASP A 44 10.77 19.41 -2.33
N VAL A 45 10.37 18.28 -1.73
CA VAL A 45 10.61 17.97 -0.32
C VAL A 45 12.10 17.99 0.00
N ALA A 46 12.91 17.30 -0.82
CA ALA A 46 14.35 17.22 -0.63
C ALA A 46 15.00 18.61 -0.71
N THR A 47 14.61 19.43 -1.66
CA THR A 47 15.10 20.79 -1.84
C THR A 47 14.67 21.70 -0.68
N ALA A 48 13.37 21.71 -0.35
CA ALA A 48 12.81 22.61 0.66
C ALA A 48 13.33 22.34 2.10
N LEU A 49 13.64 21.08 2.41
CA LEU A 49 14.15 20.68 3.73
C LEU A 49 15.66 20.42 3.75
N HIS A 50 16.37 20.77 2.68
CA HIS A 50 17.83 20.53 2.51
C HIS A 50 18.22 19.08 2.85
N ALA A 51 17.36 18.12 2.44
CA ALA A 51 17.51 16.73 2.78
C ALA A 51 18.39 15.98 1.78
N THR A 52 19.23 15.08 2.28
CA THR A 52 19.97 14.16 1.40
C THR A 52 19.00 13.20 0.68
N PRO A 53 19.38 12.68 -0.51
CA PRO A 53 18.54 11.70 -1.23
C PRO A 53 18.14 10.48 -0.37
N SER A 54 19.07 10.00 0.47
CA SER A 54 18.83 8.90 1.40
C SER A 54 17.80 9.25 2.50
N ALA A 55 17.89 10.45 3.05
CA ALA A 55 16.93 10.95 4.03
C ALA A 55 15.54 11.15 3.40
N ALA A 56 15.48 11.68 2.17
CA ALA A 56 14.23 11.84 1.44
C ALA A 56 13.54 10.50 1.14
N ALA A 57 14.28 9.42 0.90
CA ALA A 57 13.71 8.08 0.71
C ALA A 57 12.85 7.63 1.90
N TRP A 58 13.17 8.10 3.13
CA TRP A 58 12.40 7.77 4.33
C TRP A 58 10.99 8.33 4.33
N VAL A 59 10.69 9.36 3.56
CA VAL A 59 9.32 9.88 3.37
C VAL A 59 8.40 8.79 2.81
N LEU A 60 8.91 7.95 1.90
CA LEU A 60 8.18 6.82 1.33
C LEU A 60 8.32 5.56 2.18
N THR A 61 9.53 5.25 2.64
CA THR A 61 9.84 4.04 3.41
C THR A 61 9.07 3.98 4.73
N ALA A 62 9.09 5.06 5.52
CA ALA A 62 8.36 5.15 6.78
C ALA A 62 6.85 5.09 6.56
N HIS A 63 6.35 5.76 5.52
CA HIS A 63 4.93 5.70 5.17
C HIS A 63 4.50 4.27 4.79
N ALA A 64 5.27 3.58 3.95
CA ALA A 64 4.97 2.22 3.53
C ALA A 64 4.89 1.27 4.74
N LEU A 65 5.92 1.28 5.58
CA LEU A 65 5.95 0.47 6.79
C LEU A 65 4.76 0.76 7.69
N ALA A 66 4.53 2.04 8.00
CA ALA A 66 3.48 2.45 8.91
C ALA A 66 2.07 2.16 8.38
N LEU A 67 1.86 2.28 7.06
CA LEU A 67 0.60 1.91 6.42
C LEU A 67 0.34 0.41 6.56
N GLY A 68 1.37 -0.42 6.36
CA GLY A 68 1.29 -1.86 6.55
C GLY A 68 1.00 -2.24 8.00
N VAL A 69 1.75 -1.68 8.95
CA VAL A 69 1.55 -1.88 10.40
C VAL A 69 0.14 -1.44 10.81
N GLY A 70 -0.27 -0.25 10.39
CA GLY A 70 -1.60 0.29 10.66
C GLY A 70 -2.70 -0.60 10.11
N THR A 71 -2.56 -1.08 8.86
CA THR A 71 -3.54 -1.98 8.24
C THR A 71 -3.69 -3.29 9.03
N ALA A 72 -2.59 -3.87 9.50
CA ALA A 72 -2.61 -5.10 10.30
C ALA A 72 -3.17 -4.86 11.72
N LEU A 73 -2.73 -3.80 12.39
CA LEU A 73 -3.16 -3.46 13.76
C LEU A 73 -4.65 -3.10 13.82
N PHE A 74 -5.09 -2.21 12.94
CA PHE A 74 -6.48 -1.77 12.89
C PHE A 74 -7.42 -2.83 12.29
N GLY A 75 -6.91 -3.72 11.43
CA GLY A 75 -7.64 -4.92 10.99
C GLY A 75 -7.93 -5.87 12.16
N ARG A 76 -6.94 -6.11 13.02
CA ARG A 76 -7.12 -6.88 14.25
C ARG A 76 -8.03 -6.18 15.26
N LEU A 77 -7.94 -4.86 15.39
CA LEU A 77 -8.81 -4.08 16.24
C LEU A 77 -10.28 -4.16 15.77
N ALA A 78 -10.50 -4.13 14.45
CA ALA A 78 -11.81 -4.30 13.86
C ALA A 78 -12.40 -5.69 14.13
N ASP A 79 -11.60 -6.75 14.03
CA ASP A 79 -12.01 -8.13 14.34
C ASP A 79 -12.28 -8.33 15.85
N SER A 80 -11.50 -7.65 16.71
CA SER A 80 -11.60 -7.77 18.17
C SER A 80 -12.77 -6.98 18.74
N ARG A 81 -12.86 -5.68 18.43
CA ARG A 81 -13.86 -4.77 19.02
C ARG A 81 -14.98 -4.41 18.05
N SER A 82 -14.69 -3.62 17.03
CA SER A 82 -15.60 -3.27 15.95
C SER A 82 -14.85 -2.49 14.86
N ILE A 83 -15.37 -2.53 13.64
CA ILE A 83 -14.87 -1.69 12.54
C ILE A 83 -15.03 -0.21 12.89
N ARG A 84 -16.11 0.16 13.60
CA ARG A 84 -16.39 1.54 14.05
C ARG A 84 -15.28 2.06 14.97
N SER A 85 -14.90 1.28 15.99
CA SER A 85 -13.82 1.66 16.92
C SER A 85 -12.48 1.83 16.18
N SER A 86 -12.21 0.94 15.25
CA SER A 86 -11.02 1.00 14.39
C SER A 86 -11.00 2.29 13.57
N LEU A 87 -12.10 2.64 12.90
CA LEU A 87 -12.21 3.86 12.11
C LEU A 87 -12.06 5.13 12.95
N LEU A 88 -12.73 5.22 14.11
CA LEU A 88 -12.67 6.41 14.96
C LEU A 88 -11.26 6.65 15.53
N LEU A 89 -10.63 5.60 16.08
CA LEU A 89 -9.26 5.72 16.59
C LEU A 89 -8.27 6.00 15.45
N GLY A 90 -8.43 5.32 14.32
CA GLY A 90 -7.62 5.55 13.14
C GLY A 90 -7.76 6.96 12.58
N SER A 91 -8.97 7.55 12.64
CA SER A 91 -9.19 8.95 12.25
C SER A 91 -8.41 9.93 13.12
N LEU A 92 -8.38 9.70 14.43
CA LEU A 92 -7.60 10.53 15.35
C LEU A 92 -6.11 10.45 15.03
N VAL A 93 -5.58 9.23 14.84
CA VAL A 93 -4.16 9.02 14.48
C VAL A 93 -3.83 9.66 13.13
N LEU A 94 -4.70 9.49 12.12
CA LEU A 94 -4.53 10.10 10.79
C LEU A 94 -4.51 11.63 10.86
N ALA A 95 -5.45 12.23 11.61
CA ALA A 95 -5.51 13.68 11.79
C ALA A 95 -4.28 14.22 12.51
N THR A 96 -3.83 13.57 13.59
CA THR A 96 -2.60 13.94 14.30
C THR A 96 -1.38 13.92 13.39
N GLY A 97 -1.19 12.83 12.63
CA GLY A 97 -0.09 12.72 11.68
C GLY A 97 -0.16 13.78 10.56
N THR A 98 -1.36 14.15 10.14
CA THR A 98 -1.59 15.23 9.17
C THR A 98 -1.09 16.56 9.70
N ILE A 99 -1.44 16.92 10.95
CA ILE A 99 -0.98 18.16 11.59
C ILE A 99 0.55 18.16 11.69
N VAL A 100 1.16 17.06 12.15
CA VAL A 100 2.63 16.95 12.26
C VAL A 100 3.30 17.12 10.90
N CYS A 101 2.77 16.53 9.83
CA CYS A 101 3.32 16.70 8.48
C CYS A 101 3.25 18.15 7.98
N LEU A 102 2.13 18.83 8.21
CA LEU A 102 1.91 20.22 7.78
C LEU A 102 2.86 21.19 8.49
N THR A 103 3.16 20.93 9.77
CA THR A 103 3.98 21.80 10.62
C THR A 103 5.46 21.39 10.68
N ALA A 104 5.86 20.31 9.97
CA ALA A 104 7.21 19.75 10.05
C ALA A 104 8.31 20.75 9.64
N PRO A 105 9.25 21.11 10.55
CA PRO A 105 10.32 22.05 10.27
C PRO A 105 11.54 21.38 9.59
N ASN A 106 11.67 20.06 9.67
CA ASN A 106 12.79 19.28 9.14
C ASN A 106 12.34 17.90 8.68
N ILE A 107 13.24 17.20 7.97
CA ILE A 107 12.95 15.88 7.40
C ILE A 107 12.65 14.82 8.48
N GLY A 108 13.28 14.88 9.65
CA GLY A 108 13.03 13.93 10.74
C GLY A 108 11.62 14.04 11.29
N THR A 109 11.16 15.25 11.59
CA THR A 109 9.78 15.51 12.02
C THR A 109 8.77 15.13 10.93
N LEU A 110 9.10 15.41 9.67
CA LEU A 110 8.25 15.00 8.54
C LEU A 110 8.11 13.48 8.46
N VAL A 111 9.20 12.73 8.56
CA VAL A 111 9.19 11.27 8.54
C VAL A 111 8.39 10.70 9.72
N ALA A 112 8.52 11.28 10.91
CA ALA A 112 7.71 10.89 12.08
C ALA A 112 6.21 11.18 11.84
N GLY A 113 5.88 12.36 11.32
CA GLY A 113 4.51 12.71 10.93
C GLY A 113 3.93 11.78 9.87
N ARG A 114 4.73 11.41 8.87
CA ARG A 114 4.37 10.43 7.84
C ARG A 114 4.10 9.05 8.42
N PHE A 115 4.88 8.62 9.41
CA PHE A 115 4.66 7.36 10.10
C PHE A 115 3.31 7.36 10.84
N ILE A 116 3.01 8.41 11.61
CA ILE A 116 1.74 8.55 12.34
C ILE A 116 0.57 8.61 11.35
N LEU A 117 0.64 9.47 10.34
CA LEU A 117 -0.38 9.63 9.30
C LEU A 117 -0.69 8.31 8.61
N ALA A 118 0.35 7.59 8.18
CA ALA A 118 0.20 6.33 7.46
C ALA A 118 -0.38 5.21 8.33
N THR A 119 -0.02 5.17 9.64
CA THR A 119 -0.62 4.25 10.59
C THR A 119 -2.14 4.46 10.68
N GLY A 120 -2.59 5.71 10.76
CA GLY A 120 -4.02 6.06 10.73
C GLY A 120 -4.68 5.76 9.39
N SER A 121 -3.99 6.01 8.27
CA SER A 121 -4.46 5.65 6.93
C SER A 121 -4.65 4.13 6.79
N GLY A 122 -3.84 3.32 7.47
CA GLY A 122 -4.00 1.87 7.58
C GLY A 122 -5.34 1.44 8.19
N ALA A 123 -5.88 2.21 9.12
CA ALA A 123 -7.22 1.98 9.68
C ALA A 123 -8.32 2.19 8.62
N MET A 124 -8.18 3.20 7.78
CA MET A 124 -9.12 3.45 6.67
C MET A 124 -9.08 2.31 5.66
N THR A 125 -7.87 1.87 5.30
CA THR A 125 -7.64 0.74 4.40
C THR A 125 -8.23 -0.55 4.94
N SER A 126 -7.91 -0.94 6.18
CA SER A 126 -8.40 -2.16 6.81
C SER A 126 -9.91 -2.12 7.05
N GLY A 127 -10.45 -0.97 7.45
CA GLY A 127 -11.89 -0.75 7.63
C GLY A 127 -12.67 -0.93 6.34
N ALA A 128 -12.18 -0.37 5.23
CA ALA A 128 -12.80 -0.53 3.92
C ALA A 128 -12.80 -1.98 3.44
N LEU A 129 -11.67 -2.69 3.64
CA LEU A 129 -11.55 -4.13 3.32
C LEU A 129 -12.49 -4.98 4.18
N ALA A 130 -12.56 -4.70 5.50
CA ALA A 130 -13.44 -5.42 6.42
C ALA A 130 -14.92 -5.20 6.10
N LEU A 131 -15.33 -3.96 5.78
CA LEU A 131 -16.70 -3.63 5.35
C LEU A 131 -17.06 -4.35 4.04
N SER A 132 -16.15 -4.36 3.08
CA SER A 132 -16.36 -5.07 1.82
C SER A 132 -16.46 -6.59 2.01
N ALA A 133 -15.65 -7.15 2.89
CA ALA A 133 -15.63 -8.59 3.19
C ALA A 133 -16.84 -9.05 4.02
N SER A 134 -17.43 -8.16 4.85
CA SER A 134 -18.60 -8.47 5.68
C SER A 134 -19.94 -8.33 4.96
N SER A 135 -19.92 -7.90 3.69
CA SER A 135 -21.13 -7.73 2.88
C SER A 135 -21.77 -9.07 2.52
N ALA A 136 -23.10 -9.07 2.31
CA ALA A 136 -23.84 -10.25 1.90
C ALA A 136 -23.27 -10.84 0.59
N PRO A 137 -23.21 -12.18 0.44
CA PRO A 137 -22.64 -12.83 -0.74
C PRO A 137 -23.22 -12.33 -2.06
N GLU A 138 -24.55 -12.10 -2.11
CA GLU A 138 -25.32 -11.68 -3.30
C GLU A 138 -24.96 -10.26 -3.75
N GLU A 139 -24.60 -9.38 -2.80
CA GLU A 139 -24.24 -7.98 -3.06
C GLU A 139 -22.74 -7.79 -3.24
N ARG A 140 -21.92 -8.74 -2.78
CA ARG A 140 -20.46 -8.61 -2.71
C ARG A 140 -19.82 -8.28 -4.05
N SER A 141 -20.26 -8.90 -5.14
CA SER A 141 -19.73 -8.63 -6.48
C SER A 141 -19.97 -7.17 -6.90
N LYS A 142 -21.17 -6.63 -6.62
CA LYS A 142 -21.51 -5.23 -6.92
C LYS A 142 -20.74 -4.24 -6.05
N ILE A 143 -20.58 -4.56 -4.77
CA ILE A 143 -19.79 -3.75 -3.82
C ILE A 143 -18.33 -3.73 -4.24
N LEU A 144 -17.73 -4.88 -4.54
CA LEU A 144 -16.33 -4.98 -4.99
C LEU A 144 -16.11 -4.26 -6.33
N SER A 145 -17.10 -4.28 -7.23
CA SER A 145 -17.03 -3.52 -8.48
C SER A 145 -17.00 -2.01 -8.24
N GLY A 146 -17.88 -1.49 -7.37
CA GLY A 146 -17.87 -0.07 -6.97
C GLY A 146 -16.62 0.33 -6.22
N PHE A 147 -16.17 -0.51 -5.29
CA PHE A 147 -14.92 -0.35 -4.54
C PHE A 147 -13.71 -0.27 -5.48
N GLY A 148 -13.56 -1.24 -6.39
CA GLY A 148 -12.47 -1.26 -7.35
C GLY A 148 -12.49 -0.07 -8.31
N ALA A 149 -13.69 0.35 -8.78
CA ALA A 149 -13.82 1.52 -9.64
C ALA A 149 -13.34 2.81 -8.93
N THR A 150 -13.69 2.98 -7.66
CA THR A 150 -13.27 4.15 -6.88
C THR A 150 -11.76 4.13 -6.62
N ILE A 151 -11.20 3.00 -6.22
CA ILE A 151 -9.72 2.87 -6.07
C ILE A 151 -9.03 3.21 -7.39
N ALA A 152 -9.58 2.76 -8.51
CA ALA A 152 -9.03 3.05 -9.83
C ALA A 152 -8.99 4.56 -10.12
N VAL A 153 -10.04 5.30 -9.76
CA VAL A 153 -10.08 6.77 -9.90
C VAL A 153 -9.01 7.42 -9.02
N PHE A 154 -8.91 7.02 -7.74
CA PHE A 154 -7.87 7.54 -6.86
C PHE A 154 -6.46 7.20 -7.34
N SER A 155 -6.25 5.98 -7.82
CA SER A 155 -4.95 5.55 -8.34
C SER A 155 -4.59 6.31 -9.62
N ALA A 156 -5.55 6.51 -10.54
CA ALA A 156 -5.35 7.29 -11.75
C ALA A 156 -5.07 8.76 -11.43
N GLY A 157 -5.80 9.33 -10.47
CA GLY A 157 -5.63 10.73 -10.09
C GLY A 157 -4.41 11.01 -9.19
N ALA A 158 -3.79 9.98 -8.61
CA ALA A 158 -2.81 10.17 -7.54
C ALA A 158 -1.54 10.91 -8.00
N THR A 159 -0.99 10.55 -9.14
CA THR A 159 0.21 11.19 -9.70
C THR A 159 -0.09 12.61 -10.16
N LEU A 160 -1.23 12.80 -10.84
CA LEU A 160 -1.68 14.13 -11.26
C LEU A 160 -1.97 15.03 -10.05
N ALA A 161 -2.66 14.51 -9.03
CA ALA A 161 -2.88 15.25 -7.79
C ALA A 161 -1.55 15.64 -7.13
N GLY A 162 -0.57 14.72 -7.10
CA GLY A 162 0.79 15.01 -6.64
C GLY A 162 1.41 16.18 -7.38
N GLY A 163 1.36 16.17 -8.70
CA GLY A 163 1.88 17.27 -9.54
C GLY A 163 1.15 18.60 -9.32
N VAL A 164 -0.19 18.57 -9.35
CA VAL A 164 -1.06 19.75 -9.18
C VAL A 164 -0.85 20.41 -7.80
N PHE A 165 -0.98 19.63 -6.73
CA PHE A 165 -0.86 20.19 -5.38
C PHE A 165 0.56 20.65 -5.06
N THR A 166 1.59 19.96 -5.57
CA THR A 166 2.98 20.38 -5.37
C THR A 166 3.30 21.66 -6.14
N HIS A 167 2.87 21.73 -7.41
CA HIS A 167 3.20 22.85 -8.28
C HIS A 167 2.44 24.15 -7.95
N TRP A 168 1.11 24.06 -7.67
CA TRP A 168 0.27 25.25 -7.46
C TRP A 168 0.02 25.62 -6.01
N LEU A 169 0.23 24.69 -5.09
CA LEU A 169 -0.01 24.91 -3.67
C LEU A 169 1.28 24.71 -2.87
N THR A 170 1.49 23.47 -2.36
CA THR A 170 2.69 23.11 -1.61
C THR A 170 2.86 21.59 -1.54
N TRP A 171 4.10 21.13 -1.54
CA TRP A 171 4.43 19.73 -1.31
C TRP A 171 3.88 19.19 0.03
N ARG A 172 3.70 20.05 1.04
CA ARG A 172 3.11 19.68 2.34
C ARG A 172 1.68 19.16 2.18
N LEU A 173 0.84 19.84 1.39
CA LEU A 173 -0.53 19.41 1.11
C LEU A 173 -0.55 18.10 0.32
N THR A 174 0.37 17.93 -0.61
CA THR A 174 0.52 16.67 -1.35
C THR A 174 0.77 15.47 -0.42
N LEU A 175 1.63 15.64 0.58
CA LEU A 175 1.97 14.59 1.52
C LEU A 175 0.82 14.19 2.45
N VAL A 176 -0.14 15.07 2.68
CA VAL A 176 -1.29 14.83 3.57
C VAL A 176 -2.58 14.45 2.82
N LEU A 177 -2.56 14.29 1.51
CA LEU A 177 -3.71 13.85 0.71
C LEU A 177 -4.39 12.56 1.23
N PRO A 178 -3.71 11.60 1.88
CA PRO A 178 -4.38 10.46 2.53
C PRO A 178 -5.44 10.87 3.57
N ALA A 179 -5.35 12.08 4.15
CA ALA A 179 -6.34 12.61 5.09
C ALA A 179 -7.73 12.82 4.45
N LEU A 180 -7.85 12.87 3.13
CA LEU A 180 -9.14 12.91 2.42
C LEU A 180 -10.05 11.72 2.80
N SER A 181 -9.47 10.58 3.25
CA SER A 181 -10.24 9.45 3.78
C SER A 181 -11.15 9.84 4.94
N LEU A 182 -10.79 10.87 5.73
CA LEU A 182 -11.59 11.33 6.87
C LEU A 182 -12.99 11.79 6.44
N LEU A 183 -13.13 12.32 5.22
CA LEU A 183 -14.41 12.75 4.67
C LEU A 183 -15.35 11.56 4.39
N ALA A 184 -14.80 10.37 4.14
CA ALA A 184 -15.57 9.17 3.90
C ALA A 184 -15.97 8.43 5.19
N VAL A 185 -15.30 8.69 6.30
CA VAL A 185 -15.56 8.00 7.60
C VAL A 185 -17.03 8.12 8.03
N PRO A 186 -17.67 9.31 8.11
CA PRO A 186 -19.05 9.44 8.53
C PRO A 186 -20.02 8.59 7.70
N LEU A 187 -19.75 8.46 6.40
CA LEU A 187 -20.58 7.70 5.46
C LEU A 187 -20.50 6.18 5.69
N CYS A 188 -19.44 5.71 6.38
CA CYS A 188 -19.18 4.30 6.65
C CYS A 188 -19.55 3.87 8.08
N LEU A 189 -19.71 4.82 9.04
CA LEU A 189 -19.93 4.51 10.47
C LEU A 189 -21.19 3.67 10.74
N ARG A 190 -22.27 3.87 9.96
CA ARG A 190 -23.51 3.07 10.11
C ARG A 190 -23.30 1.61 9.74
N ALA A 191 -22.58 1.35 8.66
CA ALA A 191 -22.23 -0.01 8.22
C ALA A 191 -21.19 -0.67 9.14
N ALA A 192 -20.39 0.12 9.86
CA ALA A 192 -19.33 -0.30 10.75
C ALA A 192 -19.78 -0.66 12.18
N ALA A 193 -21.08 -0.61 12.47
CA ALA A 193 -21.64 -0.79 13.83
C ALA A 193 -21.59 -2.24 14.35
N ARG A 194 -21.25 -3.23 13.49
CA ARG A 194 -21.17 -4.65 13.88
C ARG A 194 -20.08 -4.84 14.94
N LEU A 195 -20.43 -5.52 16.02
CA LEU A 195 -19.50 -5.87 17.11
C LEU A 195 -18.48 -6.92 16.63
N GLY A 196 -17.27 -6.83 17.15
CA GLY A 196 -16.22 -7.82 16.92
C GLY A 196 -16.34 -9.06 17.82
N SER A 197 -15.32 -9.90 17.75
CA SER A 197 -15.29 -11.19 18.46
C SER A 197 -14.94 -11.11 19.94
N GLY A 198 -14.57 -9.95 20.47
CA GLY A 198 -14.11 -9.76 21.87
C GLY A 198 -12.72 -10.33 22.16
N ARG A 199 -12.03 -10.95 21.17
CA ARG A 199 -10.70 -11.55 21.40
C ARG A 199 -9.66 -10.48 21.75
N PRO A 200 -8.73 -10.77 22.70
CA PRO A 200 -7.70 -9.82 23.08
C PRO A 200 -6.75 -9.50 21.93
N LEU A 201 -6.30 -8.25 21.88
CA LEU A 201 -5.28 -7.80 20.91
C LEU A 201 -3.89 -8.15 21.43
N ASP A 202 -3.09 -8.79 20.60
CA ASP A 202 -1.67 -9.02 20.86
C ASP A 202 -0.84 -7.79 20.47
N LEU A 203 -0.89 -6.76 21.32
CA LEU A 203 -0.12 -5.53 21.11
C LEU A 203 1.39 -5.77 21.19
N THR A 204 1.84 -6.72 22.03
CA THR A 204 3.26 -7.08 22.15
C THR A 204 3.77 -7.69 20.85
N GLY A 205 3.03 -8.63 20.25
CA GLY A 205 3.41 -9.20 18.95
C GLY A 205 3.38 -8.15 17.81
N ALA A 206 2.42 -7.23 17.85
CA ALA A 206 2.38 -6.12 16.89
C ALA A 206 3.60 -5.18 17.06
N ALA A 207 3.96 -4.83 18.29
CA ALA A 207 5.13 -4.00 18.58
C ALA A 207 6.43 -4.70 18.14
N MET A 208 6.61 -5.97 18.47
CA MET A 208 7.79 -6.76 18.03
C MET A 208 7.92 -6.80 16.52
N LEU A 209 6.82 -7.02 15.80
CA LEU A 209 6.82 -7.03 14.33
C LEU A 209 7.17 -5.66 13.75
N THR A 210 6.63 -4.59 14.33
CA THR A 210 6.93 -3.21 13.92
C THR A 210 8.40 -2.87 14.14
N VAL A 211 8.93 -3.19 15.33
CA VAL A 211 10.34 -2.94 15.68
C VAL A 211 11.26 -3.77 14.79
N ALA A 212 10.94 -5.05 14.52
CA ALA A 212 11.71 -5.88 13.60
C ALA A 212 11.75 -5.27 12.18
N ALA A 213 10.59 -4.87 11.64
CA ALA A 213 10.52 -4.29 10.30
C ALA A 213 11.26 -2.93 10.24
N MET A 214 11.12 -2.08 11.25
CA MET A 214 11.84 -0.80 11.34
C MET A 214 13.36 -1.02 11.41
N SER A 215 13.82 -1.90 12.28
CA SER A 215 15.26 -2.22 12.43
C SER A 215 15.83 -2.79 11.14
N PHE A 216 15.07 -3.66 10.44
CA PHE A 216 15.48 -4.22 9.16
C PHE A 216 15.62 -3.14 8.07
N LEU A 217 14.66 -2.22 7.95
CA LEU A 217 14.72 -1.13 6.97
C LEU A 217 15.85 -0.13 7.29
N LEU A 218 16.12 0.14 8.57
CA LEU A 218 17.26 0.97 9.00
C LEU A 218 18.59 0.30 8.65
N LEU A 219 18.70 -1.01 8.86
CA LEU A 219 19.90 -1.78 8.49
C LEU A 219 20.18 -1.74 6.99
N ILE A 220 19.17 -1.79 6.13
CA ILE A 220 19.34 -1.64 4.67
C ILE A 220 19.99 -0.28 4.34
N GLN A 221 19.65 0.77 5.06
CA GLN A 221 20.12 2.13 4.78
C GLN A 221 21.32 2.57 5.63
N THR A 222 21.94 1.68 6.37
CA THR A 222 23.06 1.96 7.29
C THR A 222 24.17 2.79 6.62
N TYR A 223 24.64 2.34 5.46
CA TYR A 223 25.68 3.02 4.69
C TYR A 223 25.23 4.40 4.20
N ALA A 224 24.01 4.48 3.68
CA ALA A 224 23.45 5.72 3.13
C ALA A 224 23.20 6.78 4.22
N LEU A 225 22.80 6.36 5.42
CA LEU A 225 22.60 7.25 6.57
C LEU A 225 23.88 7.57 7.34
N GLY A 226 24.99 6.87 7.05
CA GLY A 226 26.25 7.04 7.76
C GLY A 226 26.16 6.65 9.23
N LEU A 227 25.40 5.59 9.55
CA LEU A 227 25.21 5.18 10.94
C LEU A 227 26.52 4.64 11.55
N PRO A 228 26.87 5.00 12.80
CA PRO A 228 28.03 4.47 13.47
C PRO A 228 27.88 2.97 13.73
N VAL A 229 29.00 2.25 13.79
CA VAL A 229 29.03 0.79 14.00
C VAL A 229 28.21 0.35 15.22
N ALA A 230 28.28 1.11 16.32
CA ALA A 230 27.50 0.82 17.52
C ALA A 230 25.98 0.83 17.24
N ALA A 231 25.48 1.77 16.43
CA ALA A 231 24.06 1.81 16.04
C ALA A 231 23.69 0.61 15.16
N VAL A 232 24.57 0.20 14.24
CA VAL A 232 24.35 -0.98 13.39
C VAL A 232 24.25 -2.25 14.23
N ILE A 233 25.16 -2.43 15.18
CA ILE A 233 25.12 -3.56 16.11
C ILE A 233 23.85 -3.52 16.96
N GLY A 234 23.48 -2.36 17.50
CA GLY A 234 22.23 -2.18 18.25
C GLY A 234 20.99 -2.54 17.44
N LEU A 235 20.90 -2.11 16.18
CA LEU A 235 19.82 -2.45 15.27
C LEU A 235 19.76 -3.95 14.94
N ALA A 236 20.93 -4.59 14.73
CA ALA A 236 21.01 -6.02 14.46
C ALA A 236 20.57 -6.85 15.68
N ILE A 237 20.98 -6.46 16.88
CA ILE A 237 20.52 -7.08 18.13
C ILE A 237 19.02 -6.88 18.28
N THR A 238 18.50 -5.67 18.11
CA THR A 238 17.09 -5.35 18.23
C THR A 238 16.24 -6.15 17.22
N LEU A 239 16.70 -6.27 15.98
CA LEU A 239 16.07 -7.11 14.96
C LEU A 239 16.01 -8.57 15.40
N THR A 240 17.14 -9.12 15.83
CA THR A 240 17.27 -10.53 16.26
C THR A 240 16.37 -10.83 17.45
N LEU A 241 16.38 -9.97 18.48
CA LEU A 241 15.54 -10.13 19.67
C LEU A 241 14.06 -10.00 19.32
N SER A 242 13.68 -9.04 18.45
CA SER A 242 12.30 -8.85 18.05
C SER A 242 11.77 -10.03 17.21
N ILE A 243 12.59 -10.59 16.31
CA ILE A 243 12.22 -11.78 15.53
C ILE A 243 12.14 -13.00 16.46
N GLY A 244 13.11 -13.19 17.34
CA GLY A 244 13.13 -14.29 18.31
C GLY A 244 11.90 -14.26 19.23
N GLY A 245 11.60 -13.09 19.78
CA GLY A 245 10.41 -12.86 20.60
C GLY A 245 9.10 -13.09 19.83
N LEU A 246 9.04 -12.65 18.58
CA LEU A 246 7.88 -12.90 17.70
C LEU A 246 7.69 -14.39 17.42
N ILE A 247 8.75 -15.12 17.10
CA ILE A 247 8.72 -16.57 16.87
C ILE A 247 8.26 -17.30 18.14
N TRP A 248 8.82 -16.93 19.30
CA TRP A 248 8.41 -17.50 20.57
C TRP A 248 6.92 -17.26 20.82
N ARG A 249 6.45 -16.04 20.62
CA ARG A 249 5.04 -15.67 20.84
C ARG A 249 4.09 -16.38 19.87
N VAL A 250 4.45 -16.52 18.60
CA VAL A 250 3.71 -17.32 17.61
C VAL A 250 3.61 -18.79 18.03
N ARG A 251 4.61 -19.31 18.74
CA ARG A 251 4.63 -20.70 19.22
C ARG A 251 3.87 -20.90 20.53
N SER A 252 3.85 -19.91 21.42
CA SER A 252 3.31 -20.00 22.76
C SER A 252 1.88 -19.49 22.92
N SER A 253 1.35 -18.70 21.97
CA SER A 253 0.03 -18.07 22.09
C SER A 253 -0.87 -18.38 20.88
N GLU A 254 -2.07 -18.88 21.15
CA GLU A 254 -3.12 -19.09 20.12
C GLU A 254 -3.66 -17.77 19.56
N ASN A 255 -3.62 -16.69 20.35
CA ASN A 255 -4.06 -15.35 19.98
C ASN A 255 -2.92 -14.46 19.49
N SER A 256 -1.80 -15.06 19.02
CA SER A 256 -0.66 -14.30 18.49
C SER A 256 -1.07 -13.35 17.36
N PHE A 257 -0.36 -12.20 17.29
CA PHE A 257 -0.60 -11.21 16.23
C PHE A 257 -0.45 -11.80 14.84
N VAL A 258 0.49 -12.72 14.66
CA VAL A 258 0.68 -13.51 13.43
C VAL A 258 0.27 -14.96 13.69
N PRO A 259 -0.92 -15.41 13.24
CA PRO A 259 -1.36 -16.79 13.47
C PRO A 259 -0.51 -17.82 12.73
N ARG A 260 -0.13 -18.91 13.41
CA ARG A 260 0.59 -20.02 12.78
C ARG A 260 -0.11 -20.59 11.55
N SER A 261 -1.43 -20.68 11.59
CA SER A 261 -2.25 -21.18 10.47
C SER A 261 -2.05 -20.37 9.19
N LEU A 262 -1.87 -19.05 9.28
CA LEU A 262 -1.59 -18.20 8.12
C LEU A 262 -0.17 -18.42 7.58
N LEU A 263 0.83 -18.49 8.47
CA LEU A 263 2.22 -18.72 8.06
C LEU A 263 2.42 -20.09 7.41
N SER A 264 1.62 -21.08 7.80
CA SER A 264 1.65 -22.44 7.23
C SER A 264 0.88 -22.55 5.92
N ASP A 265 -0.06 -21.62 5.63
CA ASP A 265 -0.85 -21.65 4.40
C ASP A 265 0.03 -21.29 3.19
N ARG A 266 0.10 -22.24 2.24
CA ARG A 266 0.85 -22.07 0.99
C ARG A 266 0.30 -20.91 0.14
N ALA A 267 -1.02 -20.68 0.16
CA ALA A 267 -1.63 -19.59 -0.60
C ALA A 267 -1.24 -18.23 -0.02
N PHE A 268 -1.28 -18.08 1.32
CA PHE A 268 -0.83 -16.88 2.01
C PHE A 268 0.64 -16.56 1.69
N ARG A 269 1.54 -17.54 1.83
CA ARG A 269 2.97 -17.34 1.56
C ARG A 269 3.25 -16.93 0.12
N ARG A 270 2.59 -17.57 -0.87
CA ARG A 270 2.76 -17.21 -2.29
C ARG A 270 2.20 -15.83 -2.60
N ALA A 271 1.02 -15.51 -2.04
CA ALA A 271 0.45 -14.16 -2.16
C ALA A 271 1.37 -13.10 -1.53
N ALA A 272 1.94 -13.39 -0.36
CA ALA A 272 2.90 -12.52 0.32
C ALA A 272 4.15 -12.27 -0.56
N VAL A 273 4.78 -13.31 -1.07
CA VAL A 273 5.98 -13.18 -1.93
C VAL A 273 5.66 -12.39 -3.21
N THR A 274 4.52 -12.69 -3.85
CA THR A 274 4.08 -11.94 -5.05
C THR A 274 3.88 -10.47 -4.74
N GLY A 275 3.18 -10.15 -3.64
CA GLY A 275 2.91 -8.77 -3.27
C GLY A 275 4.17 -8.03 -2.82
N ILE A 276 5.06 -8.67 -2.02
CA ILE A 276 6.35 -8.08 -1.64
C ILE A 276 7.13 -7.65 -2.90
N GLY A 277 7.23 -8.51 -3.90
CA GLY A 277 7.98 -8.20 -5.11
C GLY A 277 7.35 -7.08 -5.93
N VAL A 278 6.02 -7.09 -6.12
CA VAL A 278 5.32 -6.03 -6.87
C VAL A 278 5.46 -4.68 -6.17
N TYR A 279 5.23 -4.65 -4.86
CA TYR A 279 5.29 -3.39 -4.08
C TYR A 279 6.71 -2.87 -3.98
N ALA A 280 7.71 -3.73 -3.80
CA ALA A 280 9.12 -3.32 -3.78
C ALA A 280 9.51 -2.68 -5.11
N GLY A 281 9.16 -3.30 -6.24
CA GLY A 281 9.42 -2.74 -7.56
C GLY A 281 8.73 -1.40 -7.80
N LEU A 282 7.42 -1.30 -7.46
CA LEU A 282 6.67 -0.05 -7.61
C LEU A 282 7.26 1.08 -6.77
N PHE A 283 7.53 0.83 -5.46
CA PHE A 283 7.99 1.88 -4.56
C PHE A 283 9.42 2.34 -4.89
N ALA A 284 10.28 1.41 -5.35
CA ALA A 284 11.59 1.78 -5.89
C ALA A 284 11.46 2.63 -7.15
N ALA A 285 10.54 2.29 -8.06
CA ALA A 285 10.26 3.09 -9.26
C ALA A 285 9.68 4.47 -8.87
N MET A 286 8.76 4.55 -7.90
CA MET A 286 8.21 5.82 -7.41
C MET A 286 9.24 6.69 -6.68
N TYR A 287 10.29 6.09 -6.13
CA TYR A 287 11.43 6.84 -5.61
C TYR A 287 12.31 7.38 -6.73
N ALA A 288 12.66 6.55 -7.72
CA ALA A 288 13.68 6.88 -8.72
C ALA A 288 13.10 7.65 -9.93
N VAL A 289 12.00 7.19 -10.52
CA VAL A 289 11.48 7.72 -11.80
C VAL A 289 11.15 9.21 -11.74
N PRO A 290 10.41 9.74 -10.75
CA PRO A 290 10.15 11.17 -10.69
C PRO A 290 11.44 12.01 -10.57
N GLN A 291 12.42 11.53 -9.82
CA GLN A 291 13.69 12.23 -9.64
C GLN A 291 14.52 12.26 -10.93
N ILE A 292 14.55 11.16 -11.72
CA ILE A 292 15.21 11.11 -13.01
C ILE A 292 14.51 12.05 -13.99
N LEU A 293 13.18 12.01 -14.09
CA LEU A 293 12.41 12.86 -14.99
C LEU A 293 12.63 14.36 -14.68
N VAL A 294 12.67 14.73 -13.41
CA VAL A 294 12.90 16.14 -13.01
C VAL A 294 14.37 16.55 -13.22
N ARG A 295 15.35 15.74 -12.77
CA ARG A 295 16.77 16.14 -12.75
C ARG A 295 17.46 15.98 -14.09
N GLU A 296 17.18 14.89 -14.81
CA GLU A 296 17.89 14.55 -16.06
C GLU A 296 17.10 14.97 -17.30
N HIS A 297 15.76 14.88 -17.26
CA HIS A 297 14.89 15.25 -18.38
C HIS A 297 14.27 16.64 -18.24
N HIS A 298 14.53 17.36 -17.12
CA HIS A 298 14.02 18.71 -16.86
C HIS A 298 12.49 18.83 -16.91
N TRP A 299 11.77 17.75 -16.59
CA TRP A 299 10.33 17.80 -16.50
C TRP A 299 9.88 18.58 -15.27
N THR A 300 8.81 19.34 -15.40
CA THR A 300 8.15 19.92 -14.23
C THR A 300 7.46 18.81 -13.42
N VAL A 301 7.29 19.00 -12.12
CA VAL A 301 6.57 18.04 -11.25
C VAL A 301 5.14 17.78 -11.77
N LEU A 302 4.50 18.82 -12.34
CA LEU A 302 3.19 18.68 -12.99
C LEU A 302 3.25 17.77 -14.23
N ALA A 303 4.28 17.93 -15.07
CA ALA A 303 4.48 17.08 -16.24
C ALA A 303 4.73 15.61 -15.85
N VAL A 304 5.49 15.36 -14.78
CA VAL A 304 5.67 14.03 -14.22
C VAL A 304 4.32 13.43 -13.79
N GLY A 305 3.53 14.19 -13.03
CA GLY A 305 2.20 13.75 -12.58
C GLY A 305 1.26 13.42 -13.75
N ALA A 306 1.23 14.28 -14.77
CA ALA A 306 0.42 14.07 -15.98
C ALA A 306 0.93 12.88 -16.82
N GLY A 307 2.25 12.74 -16.97
CA GLY A 307 2.88 11.65 -17.73
C GLY A 307 2.62 10.27 -17.14
N LEU A 308 2.46 10.16 -15.82
CA LEU A 308 2.17 8.90 -15.14
C LEU A 308 0.66 8.56 -15.09
N LEU A 309 -0.22 9.49 -15.41
CA LEU A 309 -1.69 9.29 -15.39
C LEU A 309 -2.17 8.14 -16.28
N PRO A 310 -1.72 7.98 -17.55
CA PRO A 310 -2.15 6.88 -18.41
C PRO A 310 -1.91 5.51 -17.79
N GLY A 311 -0.78 5.33 -17.10
CA GLY A 311 -0.44 4.06 -16.44
C GLY A 311 -1.40 3.67 -15.33
N ALA A 312 -1.87 4.64 -14.56
CA ALA A 312 -2.86 4.41 -13.53
C ALA A 312 -4.23 4.03 -14.14
N VAL A 313 -4.61 4.62 -15.29
CA VAL A 313 -5.81 4.23 -16.05
C VAL A 313 -5.69 2.79 -16.55
N VAL A 314 -4.54 2.41 -17.13
CA VAL A 314 -4.27 1.04 -17.56
C VAL A 314 -4.37 0.07 -16.38
N GLY A 315 -3.81 0.44 -15.23
CA GLY A 315 -3.93 -0.34 -13.98
C GLY A 315 -5.38 -0.55 -13.55
N ALA A 316 -6.21 0.47 -13.67
CA ALA A 316 -7.64 0.40 -13.38
C ALA A 316 -8.39 -0.58 -14.31
N VAL A 317 -8.10 -0.54 -15.60
CA VAL A 317 -8.69 -1.47 -16.59
C VAL A 317 -8.25 -2.90 -16.33
N LEU A 318 -6.94 -3.11 -16.10
CA LEU A 318 -6.39 -4.44 -15.86
C LEU A 318 -6.85 -5.04 -14.52
N SER A 319 -7.04 -4.23 -13.48
CA SER A 319 -7.61 -4.71 -12.20
C SER A 319 -9.06 -5.17 -12.35
N ARG A 320 -9.85 -4.51 -13.18
CA ARG A 320 -11.21 -4.95 -13.55
C ARG A 320 -11.21 -6.29 -14.28
N THR A 321 -10.30 -6.45 -15.24
CA THR A 321 -10.12 -7.71 -15.97
C THR A 321 -9.69 -8.83 -15.02
N ALA A 322 -8.74 -8.55 -14.12
CA ALA A 322 -8.32 -9.49 -13.08
C ALA A 322 -9.47 -9.92 -12.18
N GLY A 323 -10.35 -8.99 -11.78
CA GLY A 323 -11.54 -9.29 -10.99
C GLY A 323 -12.51 -10.26 -11.67
N ARG A 324 -12.65 -10.18 -13.00
CA ARG A 324 -13.47 -11.13 -13.79
C ARG A 324 -12.82 -12.51 -13.95
N LEU A 325 -11.49 -12.57 -13.88
CA LEU A 325 -10.71 -13.80 -14.02
C LEU A 325 -10.41 -14.47 -12.67
N THR A 326 -10.87 -13.91 -11.53
CA THR A 326 -10.67 -14.50 -10.20
C THR A 326 -11.34 -15.87 -10.12
N GLY A 327 -10.61 -16.86 -9.60
CA GLY A 327 -11.04 -18.25 -9.53
C GLY A 327 -10.36 -19.19 -10.53
N GLY A 328 -9.46 -18.69 -11.38
CA GLY A 328 -8.76 -19.50 -12.37
C GLY A 328 -7.31 -19.09 -12.65
N TYR A 329 -6.66 -19.85 -13.53
CA TYR A 329 -5.28 -19.55 -13.98
C TYR A 329 -5.15 -18.22 -14.73
N GLY A 330 -6.24 -17.66 -15.26
CA GLY A 330 -6.23 -16.42 -16.04
C GLY A 330 -5.73 -15.23 -15.24
N ALA A 331 -6.22 -15.06 -14.01
CA ALA A 331 -5.80 -13.96 -13.14
C ALA A 331 -4.32 -14.03 -12.77
N SER A 332 -3.81 -15.22 -12.42
CA SER A 332 -2.41 -15.41 -12.06
C SER A 332 -1.46 -15.21 -13.24
N ARG A 333 -1.84 -15.66 -14.44
CA ARG A 333 -1.09 -15.42 -15.68
C ARG A 333 -1.07 -13.93 -16.04
N LEU A 334 -2.20 -13.24 -15.91
CA LEU A 334 -2.28 -11.80 -16.13
C LEU A 334 -1.31 -11.05 -15.20
N LEU A 335 -1.33 -11.35 -13.90
CA LEU A 335 -0.42 -10.72 -12.94
C LEU A 335 1.05 -11.01 -13.24
N SER A 336 1.37 -12.27 -13.56
CA SER A 336 2.72 -12.67 -13.94
C SER A 336 3.20 -11.93 -15.20
N GLY A 337 2.35 -11.82 -16.22
CA GLY A 337 2.66 -11.10 -17.46
C GLY A 337 2.92 -9.61 -17.23
N ILE A 338 2.10 -8.94 -16.39
CA ILE A 338 2.28 -7.53 -16.05
C ILE A 338 3.58 -7.34 -15.26
N ALA A 339 3.87 -8.19 -14.28
CA ALA A 339 5.10 -8.12 -13.50
C ALA A 339 6.35 -8.38 -14.38
N ALA A 340 6.29 -9.33 -15.32
CA ALA A 340 7.36 -9.58 -16.28
C ALA A 340 7.57 -8.39 -17.23
N ALA A 341 6.48 -7.78 -17.73
CA ALA A 341 6.57 -6.56 -18.54
C ALA A 341 7.21 -5.40 -17.76
N MET A 342 6.90 -5.28 -16.45
CA MET A 342 7.56 -4.30 -15.58
C MET A 342 9.06 -4.55 -15.45
N VAL A 343 9.51 -5.82 -15.35
CA VAL A 343 10.95 -6.16 -15.36
C VAL A 343 11.61 -5.64 -16.64
N VAL A 344 11.03 -5.95 -17.80
CA VAL A 344 11.56 -5.51 -19.09
C VAL A 344 11.65 -3.99 -19.16
N ALA A 345 10.61 -3.29 -18.73
CA ALA A 345 10.58 -1.83 -18.75
C ALA A 345 11.61 -1.20 -17.79
N LEU A 346 11.81 -1.75 -16.60
CA LEU A 346 12.84 -1.28 -15.65
C LEU A 346 14.25 -1.49 -16.17
N VAL A 347 14.53 -2.66 -16.78
CA VAL A 347 15.82 -2.95 -17.40
C VAL A 347 16.06 -2.06 -18.62
N ALA A 348 15.05 -1.86 -19.47
CA ALA A 348 15.13 -0.93 -20.60
C ALA A 348 15.39 0.51 -20.13
N SER A 349 14.74 0.95 -19.06
CA SER A 349 14.96 2.28 -18.46
C SER A 349 16.39 2.44 -17.94
N ALA A 350 16.96 1.38 -17.36
CA ALA A 350 18.36 1.38 -16.91
C ALA A 350 19.37 1.44 -18.07
N ALA A 351 19.01 0.88 -19.23
CA ALA A 351 19.89 0.83 -20.41
C ALA A 351 19.80 2.09 -21.30
N THR A 352 18.59 2.67 -21.44
CA THR A 352 18.34 3.72 -22.45
C THR A 352 18.18 5.12 -21.86
N THR A 353 17.92 5.23 -20.55
CA THR A 353 17.60 6.49 -19.85
C THR A 353 16.47 7.31 -20.50
N ASN A 354 15.63 6.69 -21.33
CA ASN A 354 14.58 7.36 -22.08
C ASN A 354 13.35 7.65 -21.18
N ALA A 355 12.83 8.88 -21.23
CA ALA A 355 11.66 9.29 -20.47
C ALA A 355 10.42 8.39 -20.70
N ALA A 356 10.21 7.92 -21.93
CA ALA A 356 9.10 7.02 -22.25
C ALA A 356 9.23 5.66 -21.54
N SER A 357 10.43 5.06 -21.51
CA SER A 357 10.66 3.80 -20.80
C SER A 357 10.46 3.93 -19.31
N LEU A 358 10.86 5.06 -18.70
CA LEU A 358 10.66 5.39 -17.30
C LEU A 358 9.16 5.47 -16.96
N VAL A 359 8.37 6.18 -17.77
CA VAL A 359 6.93 6.31 -17.62
C VAL A 359 6.23 4.95 -17.78
N ILE A 360 6.66 4.13 -18.77
CA ILE A 360 6.11 2.78 -18.97
C ILE A 360 6.41 1.89 -17.76
N ALA A 361 7.64 1.91 -17.23
CA ALA A 361 8.02 1.10 -16.07
C ALA A 361 7.18 1.44 -14.84
N ALA A 362 7.01 2.73 -14.53
CA ALA A 362 6.16 3.18 -13.44
C ALA A 362 4.68 2.81 -13.66
N SER A 363 4.19 2.94 -14.90
CA SER A 363 2.82 2.61 -15.29
C SER A 363 2.50 1.13 -15.10
N LEU A 364 3.42 0.25 -15.48
CA LEU A 364 3.30 -1.19 -15.27
C LEU A 364 3.36 -1.54 -13.77
N GLY A 365 4.13 -0.78 -12.99
CA GLY A 365 4.13 -0.88 -11.53
C GLY A 365 2.74 -0.62 -10.92
N PHE A 366 2.05 0.44 -11.35
CA PHE A 366 0.67 0.72 -10.92
C PHE A 366 -0.31 -0.38 -11.33
N ALA A 367 -0.17 -0.90 -12.55
CA ALA A 367 -1.00 -1.99 -13.03
C ALA A 367 -0.78 -3.27 -12.20
N ALA A 368 0.48 -3.64 -11.95
CA ALA A 368 0.82 -4.79 -11.11
C ALA A 368 0.28 -4.65 -9.68
N PHE A 369 0.42 -3.45 -9.09
CA PHE A 369 -0.12 -3.12 -7.76
C PHE A 369 -1.64 -3.34 -7.69
N ALA A 370 -2.39 -2.72 -8.61
CA ALA A 370 -3.85 -2.80 -8.60
C ALA A 370 -4.35 -4.23 -8.82
N VAL A 371 -3.74 -4.97 -9.74
CA VAL A 371 -4.08 -6.36 -10.03
C VAL A 371 -3.72 -7.28 -8.85
N THR A 372 -2.57 -7.05 -8.19
CA THR A 372 -2.17 -7.80 -6.99
C THR A 372 -3.20 -7.65 -5.88
N GLN A 373 -3.66 -6.43 -5.59
CA GLN A 373 -4.67 -6.19 -4.56
C GLN A 373 -5.97 -6.94 -4.83
N VAL A 374 -6.45 -6.91 -6.07
CA VAL A 374 -7.70 -7.60 -6.44
C VAL A 374 -7.57 -9.12 -6.28
N ILE A 375 -6.52 -9.72 -6.86
CA ILE A 375 -6.34 -11.17 -6.87
C ILE A 375 -6.10 -11.72 -5.46
N THR A 376 -5.22 -11.07 -4.69
CA THR A 376 -4.87 -11.58 -3.36
C THR A 376 -5.99 -11.38 -2.36
N THR A 377 -6.72 -10.25 -2.45
CA THR A 377 -7.92 -10.03 -1.61
C THR A 377 -9.01 -11.05 -1.92
N ALA A 378 -9.28 -11.33 -3.20
CA ALA A 378 -10.26 -12.34 -3.59
C ALA A 378 -9.86 -13.74 -3.11
N LEU A 379 -8.60 -14.14 -3.33
CA LEU A 379 -8.06 -15.43 -2.93
C LEU A 379 -8.16 -15.64 -1.41
N MET A 380 -7.73 -14.66 -0.61
CA MET A 380 -7.77 -14.76 0.85
C MET A 380 -9.20 -14.69 1.40
N SER A 381 -10.07 -13.87 0.83
CA SER A 381 -11.47 -13.78 1.26
C SER A 381 -12.24 -15.07 1.02
N ALA A 382 -11.87 -15.86 0.00
CA ALA A 382 -12.47 -17.16 -0.27
C ALA A 382 -12.02 -18.27 0.70
N ARG A 383 -10.80 -18.16 1.27
CA ARG A 383 -10.16 -19.24 2.06
C ARG A 383 -10.23 -19.01 3.58
N ILE A 384 -10.43 -17.78 4.02
CA ILE A 384 -10.33 -17.41 5.44
C ILE A 384 -11.72 -17.22 6.03
N ASP A 385 -11.89 -17.73 7.26
CA ASP A 385 -13.09 -17.54 8.06
C ASP A 385 -13.47 -16.05 8.13
N PRO A 386 -14.75 -15.70 7.90
CA PRO A 386 -15.24 -14.32 7.98
C PRO A 386 -14.83 -13.57 9.25
N ALA A 387 -14.78 -14.28 10.40
CA ALA A 387 -14.41 -13.69 11.70
C ALA A 387 -12.91 -13.33 11.84
N ARG A 388 -12.06 -13.77 10.91
CA ARG A 388 -10.60 -13.58 10.93
C ARG A 388 -10.07 -12.88 9.68
N ARG A 389 -10.94 -12.50 8.75
CA ARG A 389 -10.55 -11.93 7.45
C ARG A 389 -9.84 -10.59 7.57
N GLY A 390 -10.31 -9.72 8.48
CA GLY A 390 -9.73 -8.39 8.68
C GLY A 390 -8.25 -8.49 9.08
N GLY A 391 -7.95 -9.28 10.10
CA GLY A 391 -6.58 -9.49 10.55
C GLY A 391 -5.70 -10.18 9.52
N ALA A 392 -6.23 -11.16 8.79
CA ALA A 392 -5.46 -11.88 7.77
C ALA A 392 -5.13 -11.02 6.54
N LEU A 393 -6.10 -10.26 6.03
CA LEU A 393 -5.89 -9.29 4.96
C LEU A 393 -4.97 -8.16 5.41
N GLY A 394 -5.11 -7.70 6.67
CA GLY A 394 -4.22 -6.72 7.25
C GLY A 394 -2.77 -7.20 7.31
N LEU A 395 -2.53 -8.44 7.76
CA LEU A 395 -1.19 -9.04 7.77
C LEU A 395 -0.62 -9.23 6.36
N LEU A 396 -1.44 -9.63 5.40
CA LEU A 396 -1.01 -9.75 4.02
C LEU A 396 -0.59 -8.40 3.45
N ASN A 397 -1.40 -7.36 3.67
CA ASN A 397 -1.05 -5.99 3.26
C ASN A 397 0.20 -5.47 3.98
N LEU A 398 0.39 -5.81 5.27
CA LEU A 398 1.64 -5.49 5.97
C LEU A 398 2.85 -6.06 5.21
N THR A 399 2.80 -7.34 4.78
CA THR A 399 3.92 -7.92 4.01
C THR A 399 4.16 -7.17 2.71
N PHE A 400 3.11 -6.74 2.01
CA PHE A 400 3.20 -5.94 0.78
C PHE A 400 3.87 -4.60 1.02
N PHE A 401 3.42 -3.86 2.03
CA PHE A 401 3.96 -2.54 2.34
C PHE A 401 5.38 -2.61 2.93
N VAL A 402 5.72 -3.65 3.70
CA VAL A 402 7.12 -3.92 4.09
C VAL A 402 7.97 -4.13 2.85
N GLY A 403 7.50 -4.92 1.88
CA GLY A 403 8.14 -5.06 0.57
C GLY A 403 8.34 -3.71 -0.12
N GLY A 404 7.32 -2.86 -0.16
CA GLY A 404 7.41 -1.50 -0.68
C GLY A 404 8.46 -0.65 0.03
N GLY A 405 8.49 -0.71 1.38
CA GLY A 405 9.52 -0.07 2.19
C GLY A 405 10.93 -0.57 1.87
N VAL A 406 11.10 -1.87 1.65
CA VAL A 406 12.38 -2.46 1.21
C VAL A 406 12.80 -1.91 -0.15
N GLY A 407 11.88 -1.82 -1.11
CA GLY A 407 12.18 -1.29 -2.44
C GLY A 407 12.68 0.15 -2.40
N SER A 408 11.95 1.04 -1.72
CA SER A 408 12.37 2.44 -1.57
C SER A 408 13.63 2.60 -0.72
N ALA A 409 13.81 1.76 0.33
CA ALA A 409 15.00 1.78 1.17
C ALA A 409 16.27 1.36 0.41
N ILE A 410 16.17 0.29 -0.40
CA ILE A 410 17.29 -0.17 -1.25
C ILE A 410 17.62 0.89 -2.30
N ALA A 411 16.62 1.46 -2.97
CA ALA A 411 16.87 2.53 -3.93
C ALA A 411 17.55 3.74 -3.28
N GLY A 412 17.08 4.17 -2.10
CA GLY A 412 17.70 5.25 -1.32
C GLY A 412 19.09 4.93 -0.78
N ALA A 413 19.39 3.66 -0.49
CA ALA A 413 20.71 3.23 -0.05
C ALA A 413 21.73 3.26 -1.20
N LEU A 414 21.35 2.79 -2.37
CA LEU A 414 22.22 2.65 -3.52
C LEU A 414 22.56 3.99 -4.19
N VAL A 415 21.73 5.03 -4.00
CA VAL A 415 21.91 6.33 -4.67
C VAL A 415 23.24 7.04 -4.32
N LYS A 416 23.90 6.65 -3.21
CA LYS A 416 25.24 7.15 -2.87
C LYS A 416 26.37 6.53 -3.70
N SER A 417 26.16 5.34 -4.24
CA SER A 417 27.19 4.56 -4.93
C SER A 417 26.96 4.44 -6.43
N MET A 418 25.75 4.74 -6.91
CA MET A 418 25.43 4.62 -8.34
C MET A 418 24.28 5.54 -8.75
N ASP A 419 24.15 5.73 -10.07
CA ASP A 419 23.09 6.56 -10.66
C ASP A 419 21.71 5.91 -10.48
N LEU A 420 20.68 6.76 -10.37
CA LEU A 420 19.28 6.32 -10.21
C LEU A 420 18.81 5.38 -11.33
N THR A 421 19.29 5.60 -12.56
CA THR A 421 18.98 4.76 -13.72
C THR A 421 19.50 3.34 -13.56
N LYS A 422 20.74 3.16 -13.09
CA LYS A 422 21.31 1.83 -12.82
C LYS A 422 20.58 1.11 -11.69
N ILE A 423 20.09 1.86 -10.69
CA ILE A 423 19.29 1.31 -9.59
C ILE A 423 18.02 0.66 -10.12
N LEU A 424 17.37 1.22 -11.16
CA LEU A 424 16.17 0.62 -11.77
C LEU A 424 16.43 -0.79 -12.30
N GLY A 425 17.62 -1.04 -12.87
CA GLY A 425 18.02 -2.38 -13.32
C GLY A 425 18.16 -3.38 -12.18
N ILE A 426 18.74 -2.95 -11.04
CA ILE A 426 18.90 -3.80 -9.85
C ILE A 426 17.54 -4.13 -9.23
N VAL A 427 16.69 -3.13 -9.05
CA VAL A 427 15.38 -3.34 -8.40
C VAL A 427 14.40 -4.12 -9.27
N ALA A 428 14.70 -4.34 -10.57
CA ALA A 428 13.92 -5.20 -11.44
C ALA A 428 13.87 -6.66 -10.96
N VAL A 429 14.79 -7.09 -10.08
CA VAL A 429 14.74 -8.41 -9.42
C VAL A 429 13.44 -8.60 -8.61
N PHE A 430 12.88 -7.55 -8.03
CA PHE A 430 11.67 -7.65 -7.22
C PHE A 430 10.44 -8.05 -8.05
N PRO A 431 10.05 -7.34 -9.13
CA PRO A 431 8.95 -7.78 -9.97
C PRO A 431 9.26 -9.08 -10.71
N LEU A 432 10.53 -9.46 -10.93
CA LEU A 432 10.88 -10.78 -11.45
C LEU A 432 10.47 -11.90 -10.48
N VAL A 433 10.82 -11.77 -9.21
CA VAL A 433 10.39 -12.71 -8.16
C VAL A 433 8.86 -12.77 -8.08
N ALA A 434 8.20 -11.62 -8.17
CA ALA A 434 6.75 -11.55 -8.19
C ALA A 434 6.13 -12.26 -9.39
N ALA A 435 6.70 -12.10 -10.59
CA ALA A 435 6.23 -12.76 -11.80
C ALA A 435 6.28 -14.29 -11.68
N LEU A 436 7.41 -14.81 -11.18
CA LEU A 436 7.60 -16.24 -10.94
C LEU A 436 6.65 -16.78 -9.85
N ALA A 437 6.50 -16.06 -8.75
CA ALA A 437 5.59 -16.43 -7.66
C ALA A 437 4.12 -16.41 -8.11
N ALA A 438 3.70 -15.43 -8.90
CA ALA A 438 2.36 -15.29 -9.42
C ALA A 438 1.91 -16.49 -10.26
N LEU A 439 2.80 -17.08 -11.08
CA LEU A 439 2.50 -18.29 -11.86
C LEU A 439 2.03 -19.46 -10.98
N THR A 440 2.48 -19.48 -9.73
CA THR A 440 2.14 -20.56 -8.79
C THR A 440 0.83 -20.33 -8.05
N LEU A 441 0.28 -19.09 -8.05
CA LEU A 441 -0.98 -18.75 -7.37
C LEU A 441 -2.18 -19.45 -8.02
N GLY A 442 -2.22 -19.55 -9.34
CA GLY A 442 -3.32 -20.19 -10.06
C GLY A 442 -3.51 -21.69 -9.76
N LYS A 443 -2.45 -22.36 -9.27
CA LYS A 443 -2.53 -23.76 -8.85
C LYS A 443 -3.24 -23.97 -7.50
N LEU A 444 -3.50 -22.88 -6.77
CA LEU A 444 -4.08 -22.90 -5.42
C LEU A 444 -5.55 -22.44 -5.39
N SER A 445 -6.05 -21.94 -6.51
CA SER A 445 -7.45 -21.51 -6.62
C SER A 445 -8.43 -22.69 -6.86
N ARG A 446 -7.92 -23.91 -6.94
CA ARG A 446 -8.64 -25.16 -6.91
C ARG A 446 -8.53 -25.77 -5.51
#